data_94046c93b98484576d6012ea585ce3dd
#
_entry.id   94046c93b98484576d6012ea585ce3dd
#
_cell.length_a   1.000
_cell.length_b   1.000
_cell.length_c   1.000
_cell.angle_alpha   90.00
_cell.angle_beta   90.00
_cell.angle_gamma   90.00
#
_symmetry.space_group_name_H-M   'P 1'
#
loop_
_entity.id
_entity.type
_entity.pdbx_description
1 polymer ?
#
loop_
_entity_poly.entity_id
_entity_poly.type
_entity_poly.pdbx_seq_one_letter_code
_entity_poly.pdbx_strand_id
1 'polypeptide(L)'
;MASPKNNSDVEIMTRSGYDKLKNELTLLRTDRRLEVARKLEEARAFGDLSENAEYHAAKEEQEKLEGRISRLESKLNKAKIVDFDDIDTSHANLGTTIVIQDLDSEASYTYMLVGTEESDLKENKISISSPVGKAIIGKSAGEEVAVRVPKGLRRLKIIEISAQR
;
A
#
# COMPACT_ATOMS: atom_id res chain seq x y z
N MET A 1 -18.48 -1.61 -30.06
CA MET A 1 -18.51 -1.78 -28.59
C MET A 1 -17.19 -1.35 -28.03
N ALA A 2 -17.19 -0.35 -27.19
CA ALA A 2 -15.97 0.01 -26.49
C ALA A 2 -15.64 -1.10 -25.49
N SER A 3 -14.45 -1.65 -25.57
CA SER A 3 -13.94 -2.56 -24.53
C SER A 3 -14.03 -1.86 -23.19
N PRO A 4 -14.42 -2.54 -22.09
CA PRO A 4 -14.37 -1.92 -20.80
C PRO A 4 -12.92 -1.47 -20.58
N LYS A 5 -12.75 -0.16 -20.37
CA LYS A 5 -11.44 0.36 -19.99
C LYS A 5 -11.02 -0.41 -18.75
N ASN A 6 -9.95 -1.16 -18.87
CA ASN A 6 -9.36 -1.85 -17.73
C ASN A 6 -9.18 -0.85 -16.60
N ASN A 7 -9.84 -1.10 -15.48
CA ASN A 7 -9.67 -0.31 -14.25
C ASN A 7 -8.22 -0.38 -13.70
N SER A 8 -7.31 -1.01 -14.43
CA SER A 8 -5.90 -1.15 -14.08
C SER A 8 -5.14 0.18 -14.06
N ASP A 9 -5.71 1.24 -14.65
CA ASP A 9 -5.05 2.55 -14.73
C ASP A 9 -5.43 3.50 -13.59
N VAL A 10 -6.26 3.08 -12.65
CA VAL A 10 -6.69 3.90 -11.52
C VAL A 10 -6.28 3.24 -10.21
N GLU A 11 -5.54 3.98 -9.38
CA GLU A 11 -5.19 3.57 -8.02
C GLU A 11 -6.12 4.29 -7.04
N ILE A 12 -6.96 3.54 -6.35
CA ILE A 12 -7.87 4.10 -5.34
C ILE A 12 -7.13 4.17 -4.00
N MET A 13 -7.15 5.33 -3.36
CA MET A 13 -6.50 5.52 -2.08
C MET A 13 -7.20 6.56 -1.23
N THR A 14 -6.92 6.55 0.08
CA THR A 14 -7.42 7.57 1.00
C THR A 14 -6.60 8.86 0.86
N ARG A 15 -7.14 9.97 1.37
CA ARG A 15 -6.38 11.23 1.43
C ARG A 15 -5.08 11.06 2.23
N SER A 16 -5.16 10.38 3.36
CA SER A 16 -3.99 10.09 4.20
C SER A 16 -2.91 9.32 3.45
N GLY A 17 -3.30 8.29 2.70
CA GLY A 17 -2.36 7.52 1.88
C GLY A 17 -1.75 8.31 0.76
N TYR A 18 -2.54 9.11 0.08
CA TYR A 18 -2.05 10.01 -0.96
C TYR A 18 -1.00 10.99 -0.42
N ASP A 19 -1.31 11.64 0.70
CA ASP A 19 -0.39 12.61 1.32
C ASP A 19 0.89 11.95 1.78
N LYS A 20 0.81 10.74 2.34
CA LYS A 20 1.98 9.96 2.77
C LYS A 20 2.90 9.63 1.59
N LEU A 21 2.35 9.16 0.47
CA LEU A 21 3.13 8.88 -0.74
C LEU A 21 3.73 10.14 -1.35
N LYS A 22 2.98 11.23 -1.36
CA LYS A 22 3.44 12.52 -1.85
C LYS A 22 4.62 13.05 -1.02
N ASN A 23 4.53 12.93 0.31
CA ASN A 23 5.62 13.33 1.21
C ASN A 23 6.86 12.46 1.00
N GLU A 24 6.68 11.14 0.86
CA GLU A 24 7.79 10.22 0.55
C GLU A 24 8.48 10.63 -0.76
N LEU A 25 7.69 10.89 -1.80
CA LEU A 25 8.23 11.31 -3.10
C LEU A 25 9.04 12.61 -3.00
N THR A 26 8.55 13.58 -2.24
CA THR A 26 9.28 14.84 -2.01
C THR A 26 10.63 14.58 -1.34
N LEU A 27 10.68 13.75 -0.30
CA LEU A 27 11.92 13.39 0.38
C LEU A 27 12.89 12.66 -0.54
N LEU A 28 12.40 11.74 -1.38
CA LEU A 28 13.24 11.01 -2.31
C LEU A 28 13.84 11.93 -3.39
N ARG A 29 13.06 12.87 -3.89
CA ARG A 29 13.51 13.84 -4.91
C ARG A 29 14.51 14.86 -4.37
N THR A 30 14.42 15.20 -3.10
CA THR A 30 15.30 16.20 -2.47
C THR A 30 16.44 15.53 -1.72
N ASP A 31 16.20 15.09 -0.50
CA ASP A 31 17.22 14.64 0.43
C ASP A 31 17.95 13.39 -0.04
N ARG A 32 17.22 12.39 -0.51
CA ARG A 32 17.83 11.14 -0.95
C ARG A 32 18.64 11.29 -2.23
N ARG A 33 18.17 12.07 -3.18
CA ARG A 33 18.94 12.34 -4.41
C ARG A 33 20.25 13.04 -4.10
N LEU A 34 20.24 14.02 -3.20
CA LEU A 34 21.45 14.72 -2.78
C LEU A 34 22.44 13.79 -2.08
N GLU A 35 21.94 12.94 -1.19
CA GLU A 35 22.75 11.95 -0.48
C GLU A 35 23.43 10.96 -1.44
N VAL A 36 22.68 10.42 -2.37
CA VAL A 36 23.22 9.47 -3.37
C VAL A 36 24.18 10.14 -4.32
N ALA A 37 23.88 11.38 -4.76
CA ALA A 37 24.79 12.16 -5.59
C ALA A 37 26.12 12.41 -4.89
N ARG A 38 26.11 12.71 -3.60
CA ARG A 38 27.31 12.88 -2.77
C ARG A 38 28.10 11.58 -2.69
N LYS A 39 27.46 10.45 -2.47
CA LYS A 39 28.11 9.13 -2.45
C LYS A 39 28.81 8.82 -3.78
N LEU A 40 28.14 9.12 -4.90
CA LEU A 40 28.73 8.93 -6.23
C LEU A 40 29.96 9.80 -6.45
N GLU A 41 29.88 11.07 -6.05
CA GLU A 41 31.01 12.00 -6.18
C GLU A 41 32.20 11.57 -5.32
N GLU A 42 31.95 11.18 -4.07
CA GLU A 42 32.98 10.67 -3.16
C GLU A 42 33.64 9.39 -3.72
N ALA A 43 32.82 8.47 -4.25
CA ALA A 43 33.32 7.21 -4.83
C ALA A 43 34.19 7.45 -6.07
N ARG A 44 33.84 8.43 -6.92
CA ARG A 44 34.64 8.80 -8.08
C ARG A 44 36.04 9.28 -7.71
N ALA A 45 36.17 9.90 -6.55
CA ALA A 45 37.47 10.41 -6.07
C ALA A 45 38.45 9.31 -5.74
N PHE A 46 38.02 8.05 -5.57
CA PHE A 46 38.90 6.90 -5.29
C PHE A 46 39.63 6.31 -6.51
N GLY A 47 39.37 6.79 -7.72
CA GLY A 47 40.15 6.42 -8.91
C GLY A 47 39.39 5.57 -9.93
N ASP A 48 39.94 4.42 -10.33
CA ASP A 48 39.43 3.60 -11.42
C ASP A 48 38.00 3.11 -11.15
N LEU A 49 37.04 3.58 -11.95
CA LEU A 49 35.62 3.27 -11.80
C LEU A 49 35.29 1.80 -12.11
N SER A 50 36.07 1.13 -12.94
CA SER A 50 35.82 -0.26 -13.32
C SER A 50 36.08 -1.26 -12.18
N GLU A 51 36.95 -0.93 -11.22
CA GLU A 51 37.31 -1.73 -10.06
C GLU A 51 36.82 -1.12 -8.74
N ASN A 52 36.09 -0.03 -8.80
CA ASN A 52 35.63 0.71 -7.62
C ASN A 52 34.29 0.17 -7.12
N ALA A 53 34.36 -0.69 -6.10
CA ALA A 53 33.16 -1.30 -5.50
C ALA A 53 32.22 -0.26 -4.88
N GLU A 54 32.74 0.81 -4.29
CA GLU A 54 31.94 1.89 -3.71
C GLU A 54 31.15 2.66 -4.78
N TYR A 55 31.80 2.90 -5.92
CA TYR A 55 31.15 3.55 -7.06
C TYR A 55 30.02 2.68 -7.61
N HIS A 56 30.25 1.38 -7.79
CA HIS A 56 29.23 0.45 -8.27
C HIS A 56 28.06 0.33 -7.30
N ALA A 57 28.34 0.30 -5.99
CA ALA A 57 27.29 0.26 -4.97
C ALA A 57 26.45 1.56 -4.98
N ALA A 58 27.08 2.72 -5.09
CA ALA A 58 26.37 3.99 -5.17
C ALA A 58 25.55 4.12 -6.45
N LYS A 59 26.06 3.59 -7.56
CA LYS A 59 25.34 3.56 -8.84
C LYS A 59 24.09 2.69 -8.76
N GLU A 60 24.19 1.53 -8.14
CA GLU A 60 23.06 0.64 -7.89
C GLU A 60 22.02 1.30 -6.98
N GLU A 61 22.46 1.99 -5.94
CA GLU A 61 21.58 2.75 -5.04
C GLU A 61 20.82 3.84 -5.80
N GLN A 62 21.50 4.54 -6.72
CA GLN A 62 20.90 5.54 -7.59
C GLN A 62 19.80 4.94 -8.47
N GLU A 63 20.05 3.80 -9.08
CA GLU A 63 19.07 3.12 -9.93
C GLU A 63 17.83 2.69 -9.16
N LYS A 64 18.01 2.15 -7.95
CA LYS A 64 16.91 1.79 -7.06
C LYS A 64 16.09 3.00 -6.65
N LEU A 65 16.75 4.11 -6.32
CA LEU A 65 16.11 5.36 -5.95
C LEU A 65 15.27 5.92 -7.11
N GLU A 66 15.83 6.02 -8.30
CA GLU A 66 15.10 6.53 -9.46
C GLU A 66 13.94 5.62 -9.85
N GLY A 67 14.08 4.30 -9.71
CA GLY A 67 13.00 3.35 -9.89
C GLY A 67 11.86 3.55 -8.89
N ARG A 68 12.17 3.80 -7.61
CA ARG A 68 11.16 4.09 -6.58
C ARG A 68 10.43 5.40 -6.87
N ILE A 69 11.18 6.45 -7.24
CA ILE A 69 10.61 7.75 -7.62
C ILE A 69 9.63 7.58 -8.78
N SER A 70 10.03 6.87 -9.82
CA SER A 70 9.18 6.63 -10.99
C SER A 70 7.88 5.88 -10.63
N ARG A 71 7.98 4.86 -9.78
CA ARG A 71 6.80 4.12 -9.32
C ARG A 71 5.84 4.99 -8.52
N LEU A 72 6.37 5.84 -7.61
CA LEU A 72 5.53 6.75 -6.82
C LEU A 72 4.87 7.82 -7.70
N GLU A 73 5.60 8.38 -8.66
CA GLU A 73 5.04 9.34 -9.60
C GLU A 73 3.88 8.72 -10.40
N SER A 74 4.07 7.50 -10.87
CA SER A 74 3.03 6.78 -11.61
C SER A 74 1.80 6.52 -10.75
N LYS A 75 1.99 6.07 -9.51
CA LYS A 75 0.88 5.82 -8.56
C LYS A 75 0.11 7.09 -8.25
N LEU A 76 0.81 8.19 -7.97
CA LEU A 76 0.17 9.46 -7.66
C LEU A 76 -0.59 10.04 -8.85
N ASN A 77 -0.08 9.86 -10.07
CA ASN A 77 -0.76 10.30 -11.30
C ASN A 77 -2.04 9.51 -11.57
N LYS A 78 -2.08 8.26 -11.14
CA LYS A 78 -3.26 7.39 -11.30
C LYS A 78 -4.20 7.43 -10.11
N ALA A 79 -3.86 8.18 -9.06
CA ALA A 79 -4.58 8.15 -7.80
C ALA A 79 -5.98 8.74 -7.92
N LYS A 80 -6.94 8.04 -7.37
CA LYS A 80 -8.29 8.53 -7.10
C LYS A 80 -8.49 8.53 -5.60
N ILE A 81 -8.71 9.71 -5.03
CA ILE A 81 -8.86 9.87 -3.59
C ILE A 81 -10.32 9.63 -3.21
N VAL A 82 -10.53 8.80 -2.18
CA VAL A 82 -11.84 8.53 -1.61
C VAL A 82 -11.95 9.26 -0.28
N ASP A 83 -12.97 10.12 -0.16
CA ASP A 83 -13.26 10.83 1.09
C ASP A 83 -14.10 9.96 2.03
N PHE A 84 -13.82 10.07 3.34
CA PHE A 84 -14.55 9.30 4.36
C PHE A 84 -16.05 9.60 4.37
N ASP A 85 -16.44 10.83 4.03
CA ASP A 85 -17.84 11.23 4.01
C ASP A 85 -18.64 10.56 2.87
N ASP A 86 -17.94 10.11 1.82
CA ASP A 86 -18.53 9.45 0.65
C ASP A 86 -18.40 7.93 0.69
N ILE A 87 -17.85 7.37 1.77
CA ILE A 87 -17.63 5.92 1.87
C ILE A 87 -18.95 5.22 2.17
N ASP A 88 -19.32 4.29 1.30
CA ASP A 88 -20.44 3.40 1.51
C ASP A 88 -20.08 2.32 2.53
N THR A 89 -20.77 2.31 3.67
CA THR A 89 -20.57 1.33 4.74
C THR A 89 -21.50 0.13 4.65
N SER A 90 -22.32 0.03 3.60
CA SER A 90 -23.13 -1.17 3.37
C SER A 90 -22.31 -2.40 3.01
N HIS A 91 -21.13 -2.19 2.49
CA HIS A 91 -20.18 -3.22 2.11
C HIS A 91 -18.77 -2.88 2.59
N ALA A 92 -17.95 -3.91 2.80
CA ALA A 92 -16.53 -3.71 3.06
C ALA A 92 -15.86 -3.10 1.82
N ASN A 93 -15.27 -1.94 1.99
CA ASN A 93 -14.66 -1.13 0.93
C ASN A 93 -13.38 -0.48 1.41
N LEU A 94 -12.63 0.07 0.46
CA LEU A 94 -11.47 0.88 0.80
C LEU A 94 -11.87 2.03 1.73
N GLY A 95 -11.16 2.19 2.83
CA GLY A 95 -11.41 3.22 3.84
C GLY A 95 -12.41 2.83 4.91
N THR A 96 -13.08 1.68 4.80
CA THR A 96 -13.97 1.19 5.86
C THR A 96 -13.18 0.50 6.96
N THR A 97 -13.70 0.62 8.18
CA THR A 97 -13.21 -0.13 9.35
C THR A 97 -14.14 -1.29 9.60
N ILE A 98 -13.59 -2.49 9.72
CA ILE A 98 -14.34 -3.72 9.78
C ILE A 98 -14.00 -4.46 11.06
N VAL A 99 -15.03 -4.85 11.80
CA VAL A 99 -14.90 -5.77 12.93
C VAL A 99 -15.20 -7.16 12.42
N ILE A 100 -14.22 -8.05 12.51
CA ILE A 100 -14.35 -9.46 12.13
C ILE A 100 -14.12 -10.37 13.32
N GLN A 101 -14.87 -11.48 13.35
CA GLN A 101 -14.72 -12.51 14.36
C GLN A 101 -14.24 -13.79 13.68
N ASP A 102 -13.18 -14.39 14.24
CA ASP A 102 -12.77 -15.73 13.86
C ASP A 102 -13.74 -16.73 14.49
N LEU A 103 -14.44 -17.49 13.65
CA LEU A 103 -15.47 -18.43 14.13
C LEU A 103 -14.91 -19.64 14.87
N ASP A 104 -13.65 -19.96 14.65
CA ASP A 104 -13.00 -21.12 15.29
C ASP A 104 -12.41 -20.75 16.67
N SER A 105 -11.79 -19.59 16.80
CA SER A 105 -11.19 -19.13 18.06
C SER A 105 -12.06 -18.17 18.88
N GLU A 106 -13.13 -17.65 18.26
CA GLU A 106 -14.00 -16.61 18.81
C GLU A 106 -13.32 -15.25 19.03
N ALA A 107 -12.06 -15.12 18.61
CA ALA A 107 -11.33 -13.86 18.70
C ALA A 107 -11.88 -12.83 17.71
N SER A 108 -11.95 -11.58 18.15
CA SER A 108 -12.39 -10.46 17.31
C SER A 108 -11.23 -9.56 16.94
N TYR A 109 -11.25 -9.05 15.73
CA TYR A 109 -10.23 -8.16 15.20
C TYR A 109 -10.91 -6.96 14.54
N THR A 110 -10.30 -5.79 14.69
CA THR A 110 -10.76 -4.58 14.02
C THR A 110 -9.69 -4.14 13.04
N TYR A 111 -10.04 -4.09 11.75
CA TYR A 111 -9.12 -3.70 10.69
C TYR A 111 -9.71 -2.61 9.82
N MET A 112 -8.85 -1.69 9.39
CA MET A 112 -9.19 -0.72 8.36
C MET A 112 -8.68 -1.24 7.01
N LEU A 113 -9.54 -1.23 5.99
CA LEU A 113 -9.17 -1.61 4.63
C LEU A 113 -8.51 -0.43 3.94
N VAL A 114 -7.28 -0.63 3.50
CA VAL A 114 -6.46 0.40 2.87
C VAL A 114 -5.84 -0.10 1.57
N GLY A 115 -5.25 0.81 0.79
CA GLY A 115 -4.44 0.44 -0.36
C GLY A 115 -3.15 -0.24 0.07
N THR A 116 -2.52 -0.94 -0.86
CA THR A 116 -1.31 -1.75 -0.60
C THR A 116 -0.19 -0.94 0.07
N GLU A 117 -0.01 0.32 -0.34
CA GLU A 117 1.05 1.17 0.20
C GLU A 117 0.76 1.72 1.61
N GLU A 118 -0.48 1.65 2.06
CA GLU A 118 -0.89 2.13 3.38
C GLU A 118 -0.95 1.02 4.43
N SER A 119 -0.79 -0.24 4.04
CA SER A 119 -0.95 -1.36 4.97
C SER A 119 0.08 -1.30 6.10
N ASP A 120 -0.40 -1.45 7.33
CA ASP A 120 0.41 -1.47 8.53
C ASP A 120 -0.30 -2.27 9.61
N LEU A 121 0.19 -3.48 9.86
CA LEU A 121 -0.41 -4.37 10.86
C LEU A 121 -0.35 -3.81 12.28
N LYS A 122 0.63 -2.96 12.58
CA LYS A 122 0.73 -2.32 13.90
C LYS A 122 -0.40 -1.33 14.16
N GLU A 123 -0.90 -0.70 13.09
CA GLU A 123 -2.04 0.22 13.16
C GLU A 123 -3.36 -0.46 12.74
N ASN A 124 -3.38 -1.77 12.61
CA ASN A 124 -4.53 -2.56 12.17
C ASN A 124 -5.06 -2.14 10.80
N LYS A 125 -4.16 -1.77 9.90
CA LYS A 125 -4.47 -1.44 8.51
C LYS A 125 -4.07 -2.60 7.61
N ILE A 126 -5.05 -3.23 6.96
CA ILE A 126 -4.80 -4.33 6.04
C ILE A 126 -5.08 -3.91 4.60
N SER A 127 -4.25 -4.41 3.70
CA SER A 127 -4.42 -4.13 2.28
C SER A 127 -5.64 -4.84 1.71
N ILE A 128 -6.37 -4.16 0.81
CA ILE A 128 -7.44 -4.78 0.03
C ILE A 128 -6.93 -5.92 -0.85
N SER A 129 -5.63 -5.97 -1.13
CA SER A 129 -5.00 -7.05 -1.90
C SER A 129 -4.48 -8.20 -1.03
N SER A 130 -4.49 -8.06 0.30
CA SER A 130 -4.13 -9.15 1.22
C SER A 130 -5.14 -10.28 1.18
N PRO A 131 -4.80 -11.52 1.60
CA PRO A 131 -5.75 -12.64 1.60
C PRO A 131 -7.04 -12.33 2.35
N VAL A 132 -6.96 -11.74 3.54
CA VAL A 132 -8.14 -11.34 4.32
C VAL A 132 -8.89 -10.21 3.62
N GLY A 133 -8.18 -9.18 3.15
CA GLY A 133 -8.77 -8.04 2.43
C GLY A 133 -9.56 -8.47 1.20
N LYS A 134 -8.97 -9.36 0.38
CA LYS A 134 -9.64 -9.89 -0.81
C LYS A 134 -10.89 -10.70 -0.46
N ALA A 135 -10.87 -11.42 0.64
CA ALA A 135 -11.99 -12.26 1.05
C ALA A 135 -13.19 -11.42 1.55
N ILE A 136 -12.93 -10.31 2.23
CA ILE A 136 -13.97 -9.50 2.84
C ILE A 136 -14.46 -8.33 1.98
N ILE A 137 -13.67 -7.87 1.02
CA ILE A 137 -14.06 -6.75 0.16
C ILE A 137 -15.37 -7.03 -0.56
N GLY A 138 -16.29 -6.07 -0.58
CA GLY A 138 -17.60 -6.23 -1.17
C GLY A 138 -18.62 -6.98 -0.33
N LYS A 139 -18.22 -7.51 0.84
CA LYS A 139 -19.10 -8.26 1.74
C LYS A 139 -19.79 -7.33 2.72
N SER A 140 -20.98 -7.76 3.15
CA SER A 140 -21.82 -7.00 4.11
C SER A 140 -21.68 -7.54 5.52
N ALA A 141 -22.07 -6.74 6.51
CA ALA A 141 -22.12 -7.20 7.90
C ALA A 141 -23.04 -8.43 8.02
N GLY A 142 -22.61 -9.40 8.80
CA GLY A 142 -23.31 -10.68 8.98
C GLY A 142 -22.87 -11.78 8.01
N GLU A 143 -22.15 -11.47 6.94
CA GLU A 143 -21.64 -12.48 6.02
C GLU A 143 -20.42 -13.19 6.59
N GLU A 144 -20.31 -14.48 6.26
CA GLU A 144 -19.18 -15.31 6.62
C GLU A 144 -18.31 -15.54 5.40
N VAL A 145 -17.00 -15.51 5.59
CA VAL A 145 -16.01 -15.77 4.53
C VAL A 145 -14.99 -16.78 4.99
N ALA A 146 -14.46 -17.56 4.05
CA ALA A 146 -13.36 -18.49 4.31
C ALA A 146 -12.07 -17.92 3.71
N VAL A 147 -11.02 -17.87 4.50
CA VAL A 147 -9.72 -17.35 4.09
C VAL A 147 -8.67 -18.45 4.22
N ARG A 148 -7.98 -18.72 3.12
CA ARG A 148 -6.86 -19.67 3.15
C ARG A 148 -5.60 -18.93 3.60
N VAL A 149 -5.04 -19.40 4.72
CA VAL A 149 -3.77 -18.92 5.29
C VAL A 149 -2.78 -20.08 5.40
N PRO A 150 -1.48 -19.83 5.62
CA PRO A 150 -0.48 -20.92 5.70
C PRO A 150 -0.80 -21.99 6.72
N LYS A 151 -1.51 -21.65 7.81
CA LYS A 151 -1.92 -22.60 8.86
C LYS A 151 -3.19 -23.38 8.54
N GLY A 152 -3.85 -23.10 7.41
CA GLY A 152 -5.09 -23.74 7.00
C GLY A 152 -6.20 -22.78 6.64
N LEU A 153 -7.44 -23.22 6.71
CA LEU A 153 -8.61 -22.42 6.38
C LEU A 153 -9.15 -21.73 7.64
N ARG A 154 -9.32 -20.39 7.58
CA ARG A 154 -9.94 -19.62 8.65
C ARG A 154 -11.33 -19.18 8.20
N ARG A 155 -12.32 -19.36 9.07
CA ARG A 155 -13.68 -18.86 8.83
C ARG A 155 -13.87 -17.59 9.65
N LEU A 156 -14.23 -16.51 8.95
CA LEU A 156 -14.39 -15.18 9.52
C LEU A 156 -15.82 -14.68 9.29
N LYS A 157 -16.37 -14.01 10.28
CA LYS A 157 -17.67 -13.36 10.16
C LYS A 157 -17.51 -11.86 10.28
N ILE A 158 -18.13 -11.13 9.37
CA ILE A 158 -18.15 -9.66 9.43
C ILE A 158 -19.21 -9.24 10.43
N ILE A 159 -18.78 -8.58 11.50
CA ILE A 159 -19.69 -8.16 12.59
C ILE A 159 -20.19 -6.75 12.34
N GLU A 160 -19.30 -5.83 11.96
CA GLU A 160 -19.64 -4.42 11.79
C GLU A 160 -18.78 -3.77 10.72
N ILE A 161 -19.37 -2.85 9.97
CA ILE A 161 -18.66 -2.04 8.97
C ILE A 161 -18.95 -0.57 9.29
N SER A 162 -17.89 0.22 9.43
CA SER A 162 -18.01 1.65 9.70
C SER A 162 -16.97 2.44 8.88
N ALA A 163 -17.21 3.74 8.71
CA ALA A 163 -16.23 4.66 8.17
C ALA A 163 -15.76 5.57 9.30
N GLN A 164 -14.49 5.48 9.67
CA GLN A 164 -13.89 6.30 10.71
C GLN A 164 -12.80 7.18 10.11
N ARG A 165 -12.77 8.42 10.60
CA ARG A 165 -11.71 9.38 10.26
C ARG A 165 -10.40 9.05 10.99
#